data_514ea8f42fb8719e0039568d1954e760
#
_entry.id   514ea8f42fb8719e0039568d1954e760
#
_cell.length_a   1.000
_cell.length_b   1.000
_cell.length_c   1.000
_cell.angle_alpha   90.00
_cell.angle_beta   90.00
_cell.angle_gamma   90.00
#
_symmetry.space_group_name_H-M   'P 1'
#
loop_
_entity.id
_entity.type
_entity.pdbx_description
1 polymer ?
#
loop_
_entity_poly.entity_id
_entity_poly.type
_entity_poly.pdbx_seq_one_letter_code
_entity_poly.pdbx_strand_id
1 'polypeptide(L)'
;DDDGTYTFDVEVVDTDAEASVTLTVTDLDPEYSFSSSVYSQNEGDVADIQIDMVDATTAYVFIGGEDVNYLEMIQVTDGGDKDGKVNLLMNTYNVGRSEGSVSHKESPDRKSFTATNGTGFTVDDSDDSITSSVRYNTSTTTTGLDIDKLLSDVISTGNYDLRVSSSGTISAAGVVADEKDVATLQITSRSTDGISLHRAPESDADDFDPDDDWGDTTEVADGGSLSLDDLLIVKVQMSGVFGHIANKDLETVLGGVAADSGIAHGMNMTIKQTDATSNQDAIVFALTTDDGTAAKAQMYTDADNNTFFVVIDSADATTTNGSLEKGQDYKVKVWIDEYNPYVDDDSESDNELEIEFNYVKEEADVSGLDADDDLRIQPEAASVISGTASVAPGTELSVRVRNTGDDPFLKTQTADVASDGTWTATFDLSDVDVGTEFSVVVLRGGTEISDEVDVEAVADTATPTAEPKIVTRTIEVIRGTPTPQTIVEVQVEVQERTVVIEKVIENVRTVQVTPTPGQPGFGLAIAVVALLAAALLAVRRKA
;
A
#
# COMPACT_ATOMS: atom_id res chain seq x y z
N ASP A 1 31.48 -37.09 -28.45
CA ASP A 1 32.22 -36.32 -27.46
C ASP A 1 31.69 -36.76 -26.11
N ASP A 2 32.57 -37.48 -25.39
CA ASP A 2 32.14 -38.12 -24.12
C ASP A 2 32.47 -37.12 -22.97
N ASP A 3 31.62 -37.02 -22.01
CA ASP A 3 31.87 -36.31 -20.76
C ASP A 3 33.02 -37.03 -19.99
N GLY A 4 33.75 -36.26 -19.22
CA GLY A 4 34.85 -36.78 -18.45
C GLY A 4 35.95 -35.77 -18.14
N THR A 5 36.93 -36.25 -17.40
CA THR A 5 38.10 -35.44 -17.05
C THR A 5 39.27 -35.78 -17.94
N TYR A 6 39.74 -34.80 -18.67
CA TYR A 6 40.87 -34.90 -19.61
C TYR A 6 42.06 -34.19 -19.02
N THR A 7 43.20 -34.91 -18.91
CA THR A 7 44.45 -34.31 -18.47
C THR A 7 45.38 -34.13 -19.66
N PHE A 8 45.89 -32.95 -19.82
CA PHE A 8 46.88 -32.61 -20.83
C PHE A 8 48.23 -32.45 -20.13
N ASP A 9 49.13 -33.35 -20.42
CA ASP A 9 50.49 -33.29 -19.95
C ASP A 9 51.38 -32.73 -21.05
N VAL A 10 52.17 -31.72 -20.71
CA VAL A 10 53.14 -31.09 -21.62
C VAL A 10 54.55 -31.34 -21.04
N GLU A 11 55.38 -32.02 -21.79
CA GLU A 11 56.77 -32.25 -21.47
C GLU A 11 57.67 -31.57 -22.49
N VAL A 12 58.70 -30.92 -22.01
CA VAL A 12 59.69 -30.29 -22.89
C VAL A 12 60.82 -31.25 -23.12
N VAL A 13 60.95 -31.72 -24.37
CA VAL A 13 62.00 -32.66 -24.77
C VAL A 13 63.39 -32.10 -24.43
N ASP A 14 64.25 -32.96 -23.85
CA ASP A 14 65.60 -32.64 -23.41
C ASP A 14 65.69 -31.76 -22.13
N THR A 15 64.61 -31.66 -21.36
CA THR A 15 64.61 -31.01 -20.03
C THR A 15 63.74 -31.78 -19.05
N ASP A 16 63.87 -31.49 -17.76
CA ASP A 16 62.98 -32.04 -16.74
C ASP A 16 61.72 -31.17 -16.52
N ALA A 17 61.42 -30.29 -17.48
CA ALA A 17 60.28 -29.40 -17.35
C ALA A 17 59.00 -30.07 -17.85
N GLU A 18 58.05 -30.26 -16.96
CA GLU A 18 56.72 -30.80 -17.23
C GLU A 18 55.66 -29.88 -16.66
N ALA A 19 54.48 -29.86 -17.25
CA ALA A 19 53.28 -29.19 -16.73
C ALA A 19 52.05 -30.02 -17.10
N SER A 20 51.11 -30.04 -16.21
CA SER A 20 49.84 -30.75 -16.41
C SER A 20 48.67 -29.79 -16.18
N VAL A 21 47.64 -29.83 -17.04
CA VAL A 21 46.37 -29.12 -16.87
C VAL A 21 45.22 -30.10 -17.06
N THR A 22 44.27 -30.01 -16.20
CA THR A 22 43.09 -30.88 -16.24
C THR A 22 41.88 -30.05 -16.69
N LEU A 23 41.15 -30.52 -17.70
CA LEU A 23 39.89 -30.00 -18.18
C LEU A 23 38.79 -31.04 -17.90
N THR A 24 37.72 -30.60 -17.28
CA THR A 24 36.52 -31.41 -17.15
C THR A 24 35.51 -31.00 -18.22
N VAL A 25 35.11 -31.99 -19.02
CA VAL A 25 34.03 -31.84 -20.01
C VAL A 25 32.80 -32.48 -19.39
N THR A 26 31.72 -31.71 -19.28
CA THR A 26 30.43 -32.16 -18.77
C THR A 26 29.42 -32.08 -19.91
N ASP A 27 28.60 -33.13 -20.05
CA ASP A 27 27.44 -33.06 -20.93
C ASP A 27 26.41 -32.12 -20.24
N LEU A 28 25.97 -31.10 -20.96
CA LEU A 28 24.92 -30.22 -20.50
C LEU A 28 23.58 -30.82 -20.93
N ASP A 29 22.69 -31.10 -19.99
CA ASP A 29 21.31 -31.50 -20.25
C ASP A 29 20.37 -30.33 -19.92
N PRO A 30 20.11 -29.44 -20.87
CA PRO A 30 19.34 -28.23 -20.62
C PRO A 30 17.90 -28.54 -20.24
N GLU A 31 17.48 -28.06 -19.06
CA GLU A 31 16.11 -28.13 -18.59
C GLU A 31 15.48 -26.74 -18.63
N TYR A 32 14.17 -26.70 -18.94
CA TYR A 32 13.38 -25.48 -19.00
C TYR A 32 12.03 -25.75 -18.39
N SER A 33 11.57 -24.86 -17.52
CA SER A 33 10.24 -24.97 -16.92
C SER A 33 9.66 -23.59 -16.62
N PHE A 34 8.35 -23.53 -16.45
CA PHE A 34 7.69 -22.41 -15.83
C PHE A 34 7.68 -22.60 -14.31
N SER A 35 7.86 -21.52 -13.55
CA SER A 35 7.78 -21.57 -12.08
C SER A 35 6.37 -21.91 -11.56
N SER A 36 5.34 -21.70 -12.39
CA SER A 36 3.94 -21.98 -12.09
C SER A 36 3.23 -22.60 -13.31
N SER A 37 2.28 -23.49 -13.07
CA SER A 37 1.43 -24.05 -14.13
C SER A 37 0.31 -23.12 -14.56
N VAL A 38 -0.02 -22.08 -13.77
CA VAL A 38 -1.02 -21.06 -14.08
C VAL A 38 -0.53 -19.72 -13.58
N TYR A 39 -0.51 -18.76 -14.48
CA TYR A 39 -0.33 -17.33 -14.20
C TYR A 39 -1.68 -16.65 -14.39
N SER A 40 -2.03 -15.72 -13.52
CA SER A 40 -3.29 -14.99 -13.63
C SER A 40 -3.03 -13.50 -13.54
N GLN A 41 -3.61 -12.73 -14.48
CA GLN A 41 -3.51 -11.29 -14.48
C GLN A 41 -4.79 -10.64 -15.00
N ASN A 42 -5.05 -9.40 -14.61
CA ASN A 42 -6.14 -8.63 -15.16
C ASN A 42 -5.74 -8.02 -16.51
N GLU A 43 -6.71 -7.94 -17.43
CA GLU A 43 -6.52 -7.20 -18.68
C GLU A 43 -6.13 -5.74 -18.39
N GLY A 44 -5.15 -5.21 -19.12
CA GLY A 44 -4.61 -3.87 -18.91
C GLY A 44 -3.42 -3.80 -17.94
N ASP A 45 -3.10 -4.88 -17.24
CA ASP A 45 -1.99 -4.96 -16.30
C ASP A 45 -0.79 -5.72 -16.88
N VAL A 46 0.27 -5.87 -16.09
CA VAL A 46 1.51 -6.53 -16.50
C VAL A 46 1.57 -7.92 -15.89
N ALA A 47 1.55 -8.97 -16.72
CA ALA A 47 1.74 -10.34 -16.26
C ALA A 47 3.22 -10.65 -16.12
N ASP A 48 3.60 -11.22 -14.98
CA ASP A 48 4.94 -11.72 -14.69
C ASP A 48 4.97 -13.23 -14.91
N ILE A 49 5.81 -13.68 -15.86
CA ILE A 49 5.93 -15.07 -16.28
C ILE A 49 7.37 -15.50 -16.04
N GLN A 50 7.61 -16.23 -14.97
CA GLN A 50 8.96 -16.71 -14.64
C GLN A 50 9.28 -18.00 -15.38
N ILE A 51 10.43 -18.02 -16.03
CA ILE A 51 11.04 -19.16 -16.71
C ILE A 51 12.28 -19.57 -15.92
N ASP A 52 12.35 -20.85 -15.53
CA ASP A 52 13.49 -21.45 -14.87
C ASP A 52 14.30 -22.26 -15.91
N MET A 53 15.61 -22.07 -15.92
CA MET A 53 16.55 -22.71 -16.84
C MET A 53 17.68 -23.37 -16.06
N VAL A 54 18.03 -24.60 -16.42
CA VAL A 54 19.20 -25.30 -15.90
C VAL A 54 20.11 -25.66 -17.07
N ASP A 55 21.39 -25.41 -16.93
CA ASP A 55 22.41 -25.62 -17.98
C ASP A 55 22.09 -24.95 -19.33
N ALA A 56 21.28 -23.91 -19.30
CA ALA A 56 20.89 -23.09 -20.44
C ALA A 56 20.88 -21.61 -20.05
N THR A 57 21.09 -20.75 -21.04
CA THR A 57 21.02 -19.30 -20.89
C THR A 57 20.05 -18.65 -21.87
N THR A 58 19.33 -19.42 -22.67
CA THR A 58 18.40 -18.89 -23.67
C THR A 58 17.20 -19.82 -23.77
N ALA A 59 16.01 -19.27 -23.68
CA ALA A 59 14.75 -19.98 -23.89
C ALA A 59 13.87 -19.26 -24.91
N TYR A 60 12.93 -20.02 -25.50
CA TYR A 60 11.91 -19.50 -26.39
C TYR A 60 10.55 -19.73 -25.73
N VAL A 61 9.85 -18.66 -25.47
CA VAL A 61 8.51 -18.66 -24.85
C VAL A 61 7.48 -18.37 -25.93
N PHE A 62 6.51 -19.26 -26.09
CA PHE A 62 5.39 -19.10 -27.00
C PHE A 62 4.15 -18.81 -26.17
N ILE A 63 3.40 -17.78 -26.52
CA ILE A 63 2.21 -17.31 -25.81
C ILE A 63 1.03 -17.31 -26.77
N GLY A 64 -0.01 -18.07 -26.43
CA GLY A 64 -1.26 -18.18 -27.20
C GLY A 64 -1.27 -19.30 -28.22
N GLY A 65 -2.23 -19.22 -29.16
CA GLY A 65 -2.50 -20.20 -30.21
C GLY A 65 -3.57 -19.74 -31.19
N GLU A 66 -3.99 -20.64 -32.10
CA GLU A 66 -5.06 -20.36 -33.09
C GLU A 66 -6.42 -20.12 -32.42
N ASP A 67 -6.68 -20.79 -31.32
CA ASP A 67 -7.94 -20.74 -30.55
C ASP A 67 -8.24 -19.37 -29.96
N VAL A 68 -7.17 -18.62 -29.62
CA VAL A 68 -7.26 -17.24 -29.12
C VAL A 68 -6.88 -16.19 -30.17
N ASN A 69 -6.65 -16.62 -31.43
CA ASN A 69 -6.22 -15.76 -32.55
C ASN A 69 -5.00 -14.85 -32.21
N TYR A 70 -4.13 -15.32 -31.31
CA TYR A 70 -2.92 -14.63 -30.87
C TYR A 70 -1.81 -15.64 -30.65
N LEU A 71 -0.68 -15.44 -31.28
CA LEU A 71 0.52 -16.23 -31.01
C LEU A 71 1.77 -15.36 -31.18
N GLU A 72 2.55 -15.31 -30.14
CA GLU A 72 3.84 -14.61 -30.15
C GLU A 72 4.93 -15.50 -29.55
N MET A 73 6.11 -15.47 -30.14
CA MET A 73 7.31 -16.13 -29.63
C MET A 73 8.30 -15.08 -29.17
N ILE A 74 8.75 -15.21 -27.95
CA ILE A 74 9.72 -14.34 -27.30
C ILE A 74 10.97 -15.16 -27.01
N GLN A 75 12.13 -14.70 -27.45
CA GLN A 75 13.42 -15.26 -27.09
C GLN A 75 13.98 -14.48 -25.91
N VAL A 76 14.09 -15.14 -24.76
CA VAL A 76 14.67 -14.59 -23.54
C VAL A 76 16.07 -15.14 -23.31
N THR A 77 16.91 -14.33 -22.67
CA THR A 77 18.31 -14.70 -22.36
C THR A 77 18.60 -14.28 -20.93
N ASP A 78 18.96 -15.27 -20.11
CA ASP A 78 19.57 -15.11 -18.80
C ASP A 78 21.02 -14.61 -19.03
N GLY A 79 21.28 -13.39 -18.65
CA GLY A 79 22.45 -12.65 -19.07
C GLY A 79 23.60 -12.65 -18.09
N GLY A 80 23.73 -11.59 -17.32
CA GLY A 80 24.96 -11.29 -16.57
C GLY A 80 25.17 -12.14 -15.34
N ASP A 81 24.16 -12.39 -14.54
CA ASP A 81 24.22 -13.11 -13.25
C ASP A 81 24.13 -14.62 -13.40
N LYS A 82 23.45 -15.11 -14.44
CA LYS A 82 23.26 -16.53 -14.75
C LYS A 82 22.69 -17.34 -13.59
N ASP A 83 21.66 -16.79 -12.98
CA ASP A 83 20.97 -17.41 -11.86
C ASP A 83 19.99 -18.52 -12.29
N GLY A 84 19.81 -18.69 -13.60
CA GLY A 84 18.94 -19.69 -14.22
C GLY A 84 17.47 -19.28 -14.25
N LYS A 85 17.16 -18.00 -14.13
CA LYS A 85 15.79 -17.47 -14.14
C LYS A 85 15.67 -16.31 -15.09
N VAL A 86 14.49 -16.16 -15.67
CA VAL A 86 14.09 -14.94 -16.40
C VAL A 86 12.64 -14.65 -16.06
N ASN A 87 12.37 -13.46 -15.58
CA ASN A 87 11.01 -12.95 -15.38
C ASN A 87 10.61 -12.16 -16.63
N LEU A 88 9.76 -12.77 -17.46
CA LEU A 88 9.21 -12.17 -18.65
C LEU A 88 7.95 -11.36 -18.29
N LEU A 89 8.03 -10.05 -18.38
CA LEU A 89 6.92 -9.14 -18.15
C LEU A 89 6.13 -8.91 -19.44
N MET A 90 4.86 -9.32 -19.44
CA MET A 90 3.93 -9.13 -20.55
C MET A 90 2.94 -8.01 -20.20
N ASN A 91 3.09 -6.86 -20.83
CA ASN A 91 2.15 -5.76 -20.69
C ASN A 91 0.90 -6.00 -21.54
N THR A 92 -0.18 -6.46 -20.92
CA THR A 92 -1.42 -6.82 -21.61
C THR A 92 -2.10 -5.62 -22.26
N TYR A 93 -1.82 -4.40 -21.80
CA TYR A 93 -2.28 -3.17 -22.44
C TYR A 93 -1.63 -2.93 -23.81
N ASN A 94 -0.40 -3.39 -24.01
CA ASN A 94 0.42 -3.09 -25.19
C ASN A 94 0.61 -4.25 -26.18
N VAL A 95 0.52 -5.49 -25.71
CA VAL A 95 0.83 -6.66 -26.55
C VAL A 95 -0.11 -6.79 -27.74
N GLY A 96 0.41 -7.40 -28.79
CA GLY A 96 -0.38 -7.76 -29.96
C GLY A 96 -0.68 -6.61 -30.93
N ARG A 97 -0.15 -5.42 -30.69
CA ARG A 97 -0.41 -4.25 -31.51
C ARG A 97 0.76 -3.94 -32.45
N SER A 98 0.54 -3.11 -33.47
CA SER A 98 1.61 -2.71 -34.38
C SER A 98 2.59 -1.78 -33.67
N GLU A 99 3.88 -1.90 -34.03
CA GLU A 99 4.87 -0.94 -33.58
C GLU A 99 4.39 0.50 -33.77
N GLY A 100 4.28 1.24 -32.67
CA GLY A 100 4.18 2.70 -32.66
C GLY A 100 2.79 3.31 -32.69
N SER A 101 1.68 2.58 -32.77
CA SER A 101 0.37 3.21 -32.64
C SER A 101 -0.71 2.27 -32.16
N VAL A 102 -1.35 2.64 -31.09
CA VAL A 102 -2.61 2.09 -30.66
C VAL A 102 -3.70 3.03 -31.16
N SER A 103 -4.43 2.64 -32.21
CA SER A 103 -5.68 3.33 -32.53
C SER A 103 -6.79 2.69 -31.71
N HIS A 104 -7.30 3.43 -30.76
CA HIS A 104 -8.52 3.04 -30.09
C HIS A 104 -9.72 3.13 -31.01
N LYS A 105 -10.78 2.41 -30.64
CA LYS A 105 -12.11 2.39 -31.23
C LYS A 105 -12.51 3.75 -31.82
N GLU A 106 -13.08 3.71 -32.97
CA GLU A 106 -13.43 4.79 -33.87
C GLU A 106 -14.06 6.06 -33.24
N SER A 107 -13.24 6.93 -32.68
CA SER A 107 -13.60 8.32 -32.50
C SER A 107 -12.64 9.19 -33.29
N PRO A 108 -13.11 10.14 -34.10
CA PRO A 108 -12.26 10.99 -34.93
C PRO A 108 -11.30 11.89 -34.12
N ASP A 109 -11.54 12.03 -32.82
CA ASP A 109 -10.77 12.87 -31.92
C ASP A 109 -9.75 12.07 -31.06
N ARG A 110 -9.68 10.74 -31.20
CA ARG A 110 -8.75 9.90 -30.47
C ARG A 110 -7.35 9.97 -31.08
N LYS A 111 -6.44 10.49 -30.30
CA LYS A 111 -5.02 10.53 -30.67
C LYS A 111 -4.37 9.16 -30.47
N SER A 112 -3.53 8.77 -31.44
CA SER A 112 -2.81 7.51 -31.39
C SER A 112 -1.83 7.47 -30.22
N PHE A 113 -1.89 6.40 -29.43
CA PHE A 113 -0.96 6.12 -28.35
C PHE A 113 0.28 5.40 -28.88
N THR A 114 1.46 5.85 -28.51
CA THR A 114 2.72 5.20 -28.90
C THR A 114 3.20 4.31 -27.74
N ALA A 115 3.16 2.99 -27.94
CA ALA A 115 3.78 2.06 -26.99
C ALA A 115 5.29 2.30 -26.94
N THR A 116 5.85 2.44 -25.74
CA THR A 116 7.23 2.88 -25.53
C THR A 116 8.27 1.83 -25.96
N ASN A 117 7.89 0.56 -26.13
CA ASN A 117 8.74 -0.49 -26.70
C ASN A 117 7.84 -1.41 -27.53
N GLY A 118 7.92 -1.35 -28.82
CA GLY A 118 7.04 -1.93 -29.85
C GLY A 118 6.54 -3.37 -29.72
N THR A 119 6.88 -4.12 -28.67
CA THR A 119 6.49 -5.51 -28.48
C THR A 119 5.51 -5.73 -27.33
N GLY A 120 5.48 -4.85 -26.32
CA GLY A 120 4.69 -5.07 -25.09
C GLY A 120 5.32 -6.06 -24.12
N PHE A 121 6.57 -6.45 -24.33
CA PHE A 121 7.34 -7.34 -23.46
C PHE A 121 8.60 -6.66 -22.95
N THR A 122 8.92 -6.92 -21.68
CA THR A 122 10.19 -6.54 -21.04
C THR A 122 10.64 -7.67 -20.12
N VAL A 123 11.80 -7.56 -19.54
CA VAL A 123 12.30 -8.41 -18.45
C VAL A 123 12.44 -7.55 -17.20
N ASP A 124 12.29 -8.17 -16.04
CA ASP A 124 12.36 -7.46 -14.76
C ASP A 124 13.83 -7.18 -14.37
N ASP A 125 14.72 -8.16 -14.57
CA ASP A 125 16.12 -8.02 -14.25
C ASP A 125 16.89 -7.29 -15.36
N SER A 126 17.75 -6.36 -14.98
CA SER A 126 18.62 -5.60 -15.90
C SER A 126 19.72 -6.45 -16.52
N ASP A 127 20.07 -7.58 -15.93
CA ASP A 127 21.06 -8.54 -16.44
C ASP A 127 20.46 -9.47 -17.50
N ASP A 128 19.14 -9.56 -17.55
CA ASP A 128 18.41 -10.33 -18.54
C ASP A 128 18.08 -9.53 -19.80
N SER A 129 17.68 -10.23 -20.85
CA SER A 129 17.30 -9.56 -22.09
C SER A 129 16.32 -10.34 -22.96
N ILE A 130 15.53 -9.61 -23.73
CA ILE A 130 14.76 -10.12 -24.85
C ILE A 130 15.61 -9.90 -26.10
N THR A 131 16.02 -11.00 -26.74
CA THR A 131 16.86 -10.94 -27.95
C THR A 131 16.06 -10.96 -29.24
N SER A 132 14.86 -11.50 -29.23
CA SER A 132 13.91 -11.42 -30.34
C SER A 132 12.47 -11.62 -29.88
N SER A 133 11.55 -11.00 -30.63
CA SER A 133 10.10 -11.25 -30.52
C SER A 133 9.54 -11.44 -31.93
N VAL A 134 8.75 -12.48 -32.13
CA VAL A 134 8.14 -12.81 -33.42
C VAL A 134 6.66 -13.05 -33.23
N ARG A 135 5.85 -12.14 -33.76
CA ARG A 135 4.43 -12.32 -33.85
C ARG A 135 4.06 -13.12 -35.10
N TYR A 136 3.30 -14.17 -34.89
CA TYR A 136 2.78 -15.00 -35.98
C TYR A 136 1.44 -14.46 -36.49
N ASN A 137 1.27 -14.42 -37.80
CA ASN A 137 0.01 -14.15 -38.49
C ASN A 137 0.00 -14.83 -39.86
N THR A 138 -1.18 -15.03 -40.45
CA THR A 138 -1.34 -15.70 -41.75
C THR A 138 -0.61 -15.05 -42.92
N SER A 139 -0.26 -13.76 -42.80
CA SER A 139 0.45 -13.04 -43.89
C SER A 139 1.97 -13.17 -43.81
N THR A 140 2.52 -13.50 -42.63
CA THR A 140 3.97 -13.56 -42.39
C THR A 140 4.47 -14.97 -42.14
N THR A 141 3.60 -15.94 -41.89
CA THR A 141 4.00 -17.30 -41.58
C THR A 141 4.05 -18.15 -42.85
N THR A 142 5.14 -18.90 -43.01
CA THR A 142 5.22 -20.07 -43.91
C THR A 142 4.50 -21.28 -43.30
N THR A 143 3.85 -21.10 -42.18
CA THR A 143 3.07 -22.07 -41.42
C THR A 143 1.61 -22.01 -41.92
N GLY A 144 0.88 -23.09 -41.79
CA GLY A 144 -0.55 -23.12 -42.08
C GLY A 144 -1.45 -22.62 -40.96
N LEU A 145 -0.87 -21.87 -39.99
CA LEU A 145 -1.63 -21.28 -38.91
C LEU A 145 -2.60 -20.23 -39.42
N ASP A 146 -3.85 -20.34 -39.01
CA ASP A 146 -4.92 -19.39 -39.35
C ASP A 146 -5.06 -18.37 -38.19
N ILE A 147 -4.06 -17.50 -38.04
CA ILE A 147 -4.05 -16.42 -37.09
C ILE A 147 -4.12 -15.11 -37.84
N ASP A 148 -5.12 -14.32 -37.52
CA ASP A 148 -5.32 -13.01 -38.13
C ASP A 148 -4.19 -12.05 -37.79
N LYS A 149 -4.23 -10.91 -38.41
CA LYS A 149 -3.28 -9.81 -38.26
C LYS A 149 -3.07 -9.40 -36.80
N LEU A 150 -2.27 -8.36 -36.60
CA LEU A 150 -2.21 -7.57 -35.38
C LEU A 150 -3.60 -7.41 -34.78
N LEU A 151 -3.72 -7.54 -33.45
CA LEU A 151 -4.98 -7.31 -32.78
C LEU A 151 -5.50 -5.92 -33.16
N SER A 152 -6.74 -5.86 -33.56
CA SER A 152 -7.42 -4.59 -33.86
C SER A 152 -7.76 -3.83 -32.58
N ASP A 153 -7.74 -4.54 -31.47
CA ASP A 153 -8.06 -4.04 -30.13
C ASP A 153 -7.03 -4.58 -29.12
N VAL A 154 -7.25 -4.36 -27.83
CA VAL A 154 -6.44 -4.96 -26.76
C VAL A 154 -6.60 -6.48 -26.72
N ILE A 155 -5.67 -7.14 -26.02
CA ILE A 155 -5.80 -8.58 -25.79
C ILE A 155 -7.04 -8.85 -24.95
N SER A 156 -7.81 -9.86 -25.31
CA SER A 156 -9.07 -10.17 -24.64
C SER A 156 -8.87 -11.06 -23.43
N THR A 157 -9.85 -11.04 -22.51
CA THR A 157 -9.90 -12.02 -21.42
C THR A 157 -9.98 -13.44 -21.95
N GLY A 158 -9.33 -14.38 -21.25
CA GLY A 158 -9.29 -15.78 -21.65
C GLY A 158 -8.07 -16.51 -21.13
N ASN A 159 -7.92 -17.75 -21.56
CA ASN A 159 -6.76 -18.58 -21.24
C ASN A 159 -5.84 -18.64 -22.47
N TYR A 160 -4.59 -18.30 -22.27
CA TYR A 160 -3.53 -18.32 -23.27
C TYR A 160 -2.54 -19.41 -22.92
N ASP A 161 -2.31 -20.33 -23.86
CA ASP A 161 -1.29 -21.36 -23.68
C ASP A 161 0.09 -20.72 -23.57
N LEU A 162 0.88 -21.15 -22.59
CA LEU A 162 2.29 -20.84 -22.45
C LEU A 162 3.10 -22.10 -22.75
N ARG A 163 4.11 -21.99 -23.59
CA ARG A 163 5.01 -23.10 -23.91
C ARG A 163 6.44 -22.60 -23.89
N VAL A 164 7.32 -23.28 -23.19
CA VAL A 164 8.75 -23.00 -23.24
C VAL A 164 9.48 -24.08 -24.02
N SER A 165 10.44 -23.66 -24.81
CA SER A 165 11.19 -24.49 -25.73
C SER A 165 12.66 -24.11 -25.80
N SER A 166 13.52 -25.07 -26.10
CA SER A 166 14.91 -24.83 -26.49
C SER A 166 15.08 -24.33 -27.94
N SER A 167 13.98 -24.26 -28.72
CA SER A 167 13.99 -23.89 -30.14
C SER A 167 12.90 -22.87 -30.46
N GLY A 168 13.24 -21.79 -31.17
CA GLY A 168 12.28 -20.81 -31.68
C GLY A 168 11.48 -21.27 -32.89
N THR A 169 11.31 -22.58 -33.12
CA THR A 169 10.71 -23.13 -34.32
C THR A 169 9.29 -23.66 -34.02
N ILE A 170 8.34 -23.28 -34.86
CA ILE A 170 6.98 -23.82 -34.85
C ILE A 170 6.67 -24.46 -36.22
N SER A 171 6.00 -25.59 -36.23
CA SER A 171 5.60 -26.29 -37.47
C SER A 171 4.40 -25.61 -38.12
N ALA A 172 4.13 -25.99 -39.39
CA ALA A 172 2.93 -25.55 -40.11
C ALA A 172 1.60 -25.98 -39.43
N ALA A 173 1.63 -26.94 -38.52
CA ALA A 173 0.49 -27.41 -37.75
C ALA A 173 0.40 -26.77 -36.36
N GLY A 174 1.15 -25.70 -36.08
CA GLY A 174 1.14 -25.03 -34.77
C GLY A 174 1.87 -25.77 -33.66
N VAL A 175 2.64 -26.83 -33.97
CA VAL A 175 3.39 -27.60 -33.00
C VAL A 175 4.74 -26.93 -32.75
N VAL A 176 5.02 -26.55 -31.54
CA VAL A 176 6.31 -26.02 -31.09
C VAL A 176 7.36 -27.14 -31.12
N ALA A 177 8.50 -26.89 -31.76
CA ALA A 177 9.59 -27.85 -31.77
C ALA A 177 10.31 -27.85 -30.41
N ASP A 178 10.76 -29.02 -29.97
CA ASP A 178 11.52 -29.17 -28.72
C ASP A 178 10.86 -28.51 -27.48
N GLU A 179 9.52 -28.55 -27.42
CA GLU A 179 8.74 -28.11 -26.26
C GLU A 179 9.18 -28.86 -25.01
N LYS A 180 9.41 -28.12 -23.92
CA LYS A 180 9.96 -28.64 -22.66
C LYS A 180 8.93 -28.61 -21.55
N ASP A 181 8.16 -27.51 -21.46
CA ASP A 181 7.13 -27.34 -20.44
C ASP A 181 5.98 -26.48 -20.95
N VAL A 182 4.83 -26.60 -20.28
CA VAL A 182 3.60 -25.88 -20.60
C VAL A 182 2.95 -25.29 -19.37
N ALA A 183 2.38 -24.11 -19.51
CA ALA A 183 1.59 -23.43 -18.49
C ALA A 183 0.40 -22.71 -19.14
N THR A 184 -0.40 -22.02 -18.35
CA THR A 184 -1.50 -21.20 -18.82
C THR A 184 -1.41 -19.79 -18.25
N LEU A 185 -1.54 -18.79 -19.10
CA LEU A 185 -1.81 -17.41 -18.69
C LEU A 185 -3.31 -17.17 -18.76
N GLN A 186 -3.92 -16.92 -17.62
CA GLN A 186 -5.32 -16.54 -17.50
C GLN A 186 -5.43 -15.02 -17.42
N ILE A 187 -6.03 -14.40 -18.42
CA ILE A 187 -6.36 -12.97 -18.40
C ILE A 187 -7.82 -12.81 -17.98
N THR A 188 -8.04 -12.08 -16.89
CA THR A 188 -9.35 -11.82 -16.30
C THR A 188 -9.75 -10.36 -16.51
N SER A 189 -11.04 -10.05 -16.36
CA SER A 189 -11.52 -8.67 -16.50
C SER A 189 -10.92 -7.75 -15.46
N ARG A 190 -10.71 -6.50 -15.85
CA ARG A 190 -10.34 -5.42 -14.94
C ARG A 190 -11.44 -5.12 -13.91
N SER A 191 -11.07 -4.44 -12.82
CA SER A 191 -12.01 -3.99 -11.80
C SER A 191 -11.69 -2.56 -11.34
N THR A 192 -12.71 -1.90 -10.79
CA THR A 192 -12.61 -0.63 -10.09
C THR A 192 -13.19 -0.86 -8.70
N ASP A 193 -12.33 -1.02 -7.68
CA ASP A 193 -12.71 -1.66 -6.42
C ASP A 193 -12.98 -0.66 -5.30
N GLY A 194 -12.16 0.40 -5.16
CA GLY A 194 -12.35 1.34 -4.10
C GLY A 194 -11.37 2.50 -4.06
N ILE A 195 -11.72 3.50 -3.26
CA ILE A 195 -10.93 4.67 -2.95
C ILE A 195 -10.96 4.90 -1.45
N SER A 196 -9.84 5.28 -0.88
CA SER A 196 -9.73 5.74 0.51
C SER A 196 -8.78 6.93 0.60
N LEU A 197 -8.98 7.75 1.61
CA LEU A 197 -8.10 8.85 1.93
C LEU A 197 -7.30 8.51 3.18
N HIS A 198 -6.04 8.91 3.17
CA HIS A 198 -5.15 8.80 4.30
C HIS A 198 -4.43 10.13 4.50
N ARG A 199 -3.93 10.34 5.70
CA ARG A 199 -3.09 11.48 6.04
C ARG A 199 -1.81 11.01 6.71
N ALA A 200 -0.75 11.78 6.52
CA ALA A 200 0.53 11.59 7.19
C ALA A 200 1.03 12.94 7.70
N PRO A 201 1.99 12.97 8.65
CA PRO A 201 2.67 14.19 9.04
C PRO A 201 3.23 14.94 7.83
N GLU A 202 3.30 16.28 7.94
CA GLU A 202 3.92 17.08 6.91
C GLU A 202 5.35 16.58 6.63
N SER A 203 5.56 16.22 5.39
CA SER A 203 6.86 15.99 4.76
C SER A 203 6.69 16.30 3.29
N ASP A 204 7.77 16.44 2.55
CA ASP A 204 7.67 16.57 1.10
C ASP A 204 7.03 15.30 0.52
N ALA A 205 6.11 15.45 -0.44
CA ALA A 205 5.45 14.31 -1.08
C ALA A 205 6.44 13.38 -1.81
N ASP A 206 7.60 13.91 -2.17
CA ASP A 206 8.69 13.19 -2.81
C ASP A 206 9.44 12.23 -1.85
N ASP A 207 9.36 12.50 -0.54
CA ASP A 207 10.05 11.71 0.50
C ASP A 207 9.17 10.55 1.02
N PHE A 208 7.87 10.55 0.70
CA PHE A 208 6.95 9.50 1.13
C PHE A 208 7.16 8.23 0.29
N ASP A 209 7.37 7.09 0.95
CA ASP A 209 7.43 5.77 0.33
C ASP A 209 6.33 4.87 0.91
N PRO A 210 5.32 4.45 0.12
CA PRO A 210 4.26 3.57 0.61
C PRO A 210 4.75 2.26 1.22
N ASP A 211 5.89 1.75 0.80
CA ASP A 211 6.44 0.49 1.31
C ASP A 211 7.02 0.65 2.73
N ASP A 212 7.62 1.80 3.01
CA ASP A 212 8.25 2.09 4.30
C ASP A 212 7.33 2.91 5.23
N ASP A 213 6.61 3.92 4.70
CA ASP A 213 5.90 4.93 5.50
C ASP A 213 4.39 4.63 5.67
N TRP A 214 3.87 3.60 5.00
CA TRP A 214 2.44 3.28 5.09
C TRP A 214 1.93 3.04 6.52
N GLY A 215 2.81 2.52 7.39
CA GLY A 215 2.52 2.28 8.81
C GLY A 215 2.22 3.55 9.61
N ASP A 216 2.69 4.70 9.16
CA ASP A 216 2.57 6.00 9.81
C ASP A 216 1.37 6.80 9.28
N THR A 217 0.66 6.27 8.29
CA THR A 217 -0.55 6.90 7.76
C THR A 217 -1.78 6.61 8.61
N THR A 218 -2.74 7.51 8.57
CA THR A 218 -4.05 7.32 9.21
C THR A 218 -5.16 7.53 8.19
N GLU A 219 -6.08 6.56 8.13
CA GLU A 219 -7.25 6.64 7.26
C GLU A 219 -8.17 7.79 7.69
N VAL A 220 -8.64 8.56 6.71
CA VAL A 220 -9.63 9.62 6.84
C VAL A 220 -10.95 9.08 6.33
N ALA A 221 -11.95 9.01 7.19
CA ALA A 221 -13.29 8.55 6.81
C ALA A 221 -13.90 9.46 5.72
N ASP A 222 -14.83 8.94 4.93
CA ASP A 222 -15.60 9.73 3.97
C ASP A 222 -16.28 10.91 4.66
N GLY A 223 -16.07 12.13 4.16
CA GLY A 223 -16.46 13.39 4.81
C GLY A 223 -15.63 13.75 6.05
N GLY A 224 -14.53 13.07 6.31
CA GLY A 224 -13.65 13.34 7.44
C GLY A 224 -12.76 14.57 7.25
N SER A 225 -12.02 14.90 8.30
CA SER A 225 -11.22 16.12 8.36
C SER A 225 -9.73 15.86 8.19
N LEU A 226 -9.07 16.76 7.49
CA LEU A 226 -7.63 16.79 7.23
C LEU A 226 -7.08 18.16 7.64
N SER A 227 -5.93 18.20 8.29
CA SER A 227 -5.20 19.47 8.47
C SER A 227 -4.58 19.90 7.16
N LEU A 228 -4.56 21.22 6.90
CA LEU A 228 -4.03 21.75 5.65
C LEU A 228 -2.53 21.46 5.47
N ASP A 229 -1.80 21.34 6.58
CA ASP A 229 -0.35 21.08 6.56
C ASP A 229 0.00 19.57 6.69
N ASP A 230 -1.00 18.68 6.63
CA ASP A 230 -0.75 17.24 6.53
C ASP A 230 -0.65 16.82 5.05
N LEU A 231 0.07 15.74 4.76
CA LEU A 231 -0.01 15.09 3.46
C LEU A 231 -1.40 14.51 3.25
N LEU A 232 -1.97 14.76 2.09
CA LEU A 232 -3.15 14.07 1.59
C LEU A 232 -2.72 12.91 0.72
N ILE A 233 -3.09 11.69 1.11
CA ILE A 233 -2.79 10.48 0.37
C ILE A 233 -4.10 9.88 -0.13
N VAL A 234 -4.23 9.83 -1.45
CA VAL A 234 -5.37 9.17 -2.11
C VAL A 234 -4.92 7.78 -2.52
N LYS A 235 -5.47 6.77 -1.85
CA LYS A 235 -5.25 5.35 -2.20
C LYS A 235 -6.37 4.87 -3.08
N VAL A 236 -6.05 4.34 -4.24
CA VAL A 236 -7.01 3.82 -5.21
C VAL A 236 -6.73 2.35 -5.46
N GLN A 237 -7.77 1.52 -5.33
CA GLN A 237 -7.72 0.10 -5.67
C GLN A 237 -8.48 -0.13 -6.97
N MET A 238 -7.76 -0.50 -8.01
CA MET A 238 -8.31 -0.90 -9.30
C MET A 238 -7.29 -1.72 -10.07
N SER A 239 -7.76 -2.60 -10.94
CA SER A 239 -6.92 -3.33 -11.88
C SER A 239 -7.12 -2.82 -13.32
N GLY A 240 -6.26 -3.25 -14.23
CA GLY A 240 -6.35 -2.91 -15.64
C GLY A 240 -5.79 -1.54 -16.02
N VAL A 241 -4.96 -0.97 -15.15
CA VAL A 241 -4.33 0.34 -15.37
C VAL A 241 -2.80 0.28 -15.34
N PHE A 242 -2.21 -0.75 -14.72
CA PHE A 242 -0.77 -0.80 -14.46
C PHE A 242 0.07 -0.95 -15.72
N GLY A 243 -0.45 -1.58 -16.75
CA GLY A 243 0.22 -1.60 -18.06
C GLY A 243 0.32 -0.22 -18.72
N HIS A 244 -0.56 0.71 -18.32
CA HIS A 244 -0.54 2.10 -18.75
C HIS A 244 0.32 2.99 -17.84
N ILE A 245 0.17 2.87 -16.51
CA ILE A 245 0.83 3.74 -15.55
C ILE A 245 2.26 3.32 -15.21
N ALA A 246 2.66 2.08 -15.53
CA ALA A 246 3.99 1.58 -15.22
C ALA A 246 5.11 2.52 -15.69
N ASN A 247 5.98 2.89 -14.76
CA ASN A 247 7.15 3.76 -14.99
C ASN A 247 6.81 5.16 -15.56
N LYS A 248 5.63 5.68 -15.27
CA LYS A 248 5.23 7.03 -15.68
C LYS A 248 4.94 7.90 -14.49
N ASP A 249 5.20 9.20 -14.61
CA ASP A 249 4.83 10.20 -13.64
C ASP A 249 3.32 10.53 -13.69
N LEU A 250 2.85 11.19 -12.65
CA LEU A 250 1.44 11.57 -12.51
C LEU A 250 0.95 12.43 -13.69
N GLU A 251 1.79 13.35 -14.19
CA GLU A 251 1.46 14.21 -15.33
C GLU A 251 1.20 13.38 -16.59
N THR A 252 2.06 12.41 -16.87
CA THR A 252 1.90 11.52 -18.02
C THR A 252 0.66 10.62 -17.90
N VAL A 253 0.34 10.18 -16.68
CA VAL A 253 -0.79 9.27 -16.42
C VAL A 253 -2.13 9.97 -16.50
N LEU A 254 -2.30 11.09 -15.81
CA LEU A 254 -3.58 11.80 -15.73
C LEU A 254 -3.83 12.73 -16.93
N GLY A 255 -2.89 12.80 -17.87
CA GLY A 255 -2.95 13.70 -19.02
C GLY A 255 -3.22 15.12 -18.58
N GLY A 256 -2.17 15.91 -18.43
CA GLY A 256 -2.29 17.29 -17.92
C GLY A 256 -3.53 18.03 -18.40
N VAL A 257 -3.95 19.02 -17.69
CA VAL A 257 -5.11 19.90 -17.99
C VAL A 257 -5.06 20.47 -19.42
N ALA A 258 -3.94 20.33 -20.10
CA ALA A 258 -3.82 20.60 -21.52
C ALA A 258 -4.54 19.52 -22.33
N ALA A 259 -5.83 19.74 -22.53
CA ALA A 259 -6.60 19.09 -23.60
C ALA A 259 -5.89 19.14 -24.99
N ASP A 260 -4.74 19.78 -25.06
CA ASP A 260 -3.95 20.04 -26.27
C ASP A 260 -2.71 19.14 -26.41
N SER A 261 -2.26 18.44 -25.34
CA SER A 261 -1.13 17.51 -25.45
C SER A 261 -1.47 16.22 -26.16
N GLY A 262 -2.74 15.91 -26.30
CA GLY A 262 -3.26 14.86 -27.16
C GLY A 262 -3.07 13.44 -26.69
N ILE A 263 -2.78 13.25 -25.45
CA ILE A 263 -2.61 11.95 -24.83
C ILE A 263 -3.75 11.74 -23.85
N ALA A 264 -4.88 11.30 -24.35
CA ALA A 264 -5.97 10.84 -23.50
C ALA A 264 -5.70 9.36 -23.17
N HIS A 265 -5.55 9.06 -21.90
CA HIS A 265 -5.18 7.72 -21.45
C HIS A 265 -6.36 6.97 -20.82
N GLY A 266 -7.52 7.59 -20.78
CA GLY A 266 -8.70 7.04 -20.17
C GLY A 266 -8.69 6.97 -18.67
N MET A 267 -7.64 7.46 -17.99
CA MET A 267 -7.59 7.58 -16.54
C MET A 267 -7.58 9.05 -16.13
N ASN A 268 -8.47 9.40 -15.23
CA ASN A 268 -8.67 10.78 -14.81
C ASN A 268 -8.79 10.87 -13.30
N MET A 269 -8.33 11.99 -12.74
CA MET A 269 -8.51 12.34 -11.34
C MET A 269 -8.74 13.82 -11.17
N THR A 270 -9.65 14.19 -10.30
CA THR A 270 -9.85 15.57 -9.87
C THR A 270 -10.03 15.64 -8.37
N ILE A 271 -9.52 16.72 -7.78
CA ILE A 271 -9.83 17.13 -6.40
C ILE A 271 -10.42 18.53 -6.50
N LYS A 272 -11.69 18.65 -6.13
CA LYS A 272 -12.46 19.86 -6.37
C LYS A 272 -13.30 20.25 -5.17
N GLN A 273 -13.32 21.55 -4.87
CA GLN A 273 -14.18 22.15 -3.86
C GLN A 273 -15.66 21.92 -4.19
N THR A 274 -16.45 21.55 -3.17
CA THR A 274 -17.89 21.25 -3.31
C THR A 274 -18.78 22.34 -2.74
N ASP A 275 -18.29 23.17 -1.82
CA ASP A 275 -19.03 24.21 -1.09
C ASP A 275 -18.83 25.62 -1.65
N ALA A 276 -18.31 25.74 -2.88
CA ALA A 276 -18.12 27.06 -3.53
C ALA A 276 -19.41 27.88 -3.56
N THR A 277 -19.30 29.16 -3.17
CA THR A 277 -20.46 30.05 -3.13
C THR A 277 -20.95 30.45 -4.52
N SER A 278 -22.21 30.87 -4.63
CA SER A 278 -22.79 31.32 -5.90
C SER A 278 -21.94 32.44 -6.51
N ASN A 279 -21.63 32.34 -7.80
CA ASN A 279 -20.78 33.23 -8.58
C ASN A 279 -19.26 33.14 -8.25
N GLN A 280 -18.83 32.11 -7.59
CA GLN A 280 -17.42 31.76 -7.39
C GLN A 280 -17.14 30.44 -8.09
N ASP A 281 -16.06 30.40 -8.84
CA ASP A 281 -15.60 29.14 -9.41
C ASP A 281 -14.98 28.26 -8.29
N ALA A 282 -15.29 26.99 -8.31
CA ALA A 282 -14.75 26.03 -7.34
C ALA A 282 -13.23 25.94 -7.46
N ILE A 283 -12.55 25.85 -6.34
CA ILE A 283 -11.11 25.57 -6.28
C ILE A 283 -10.88 24.15 -6.78
N VAL A 284 -9.87 23.97 -7.63
CA VAL A 284 -9.46 22.67 -8.17
C VAL A 284 -7.96 22.51 -7.99
N PHE A 285 -7.53 21.37 -7.50
CA PHE A 285 -6.11 21.04 -7.44
C PHE A 285 -5.54 20.87 -8.84
N ALA A 286 -4.43 21.50 -9.11
CA ALA A 286 -3.65 21.26 -10.30
C ALA A 286 -2.68 20.11 -10.02
N LEU A 287 -3.14 18.87 -10.25
CA LEU A 287 -2.33 17.65 -10.06
C LEU A 287 -1.19 17.58 -11.07
N THR A 288 -1.33 18.30 -12.17
CA THR A 288 -0.33 18.39 -13.24
C THR A 288 -0.21 19.85 -13.67
N THR A 289 0.98 20.31 -14.06
CA THR A 289 1.21 21.69 -14.45
C THR A 289 1.73 21.81 -15.89
N ASP A 290 1.15 22.71 -16.68
CA ASP A 290 1.52 22.94 -18.08
C ASP A 290 2.89 23.60 -18.27
N ASP A 291 3.48 24.17 -17.23
CA ASP A 291 4.69 24.99 -17.30
C ASP A 291 5.97 24.27 -16.82
N GLY A 292 5.85 22.97 -16.49
CA GLY A 292 6.97 22.16 -15.99
C GLY A 292 7.39 22.49 -14.56
N THR A 293 6.60 23.27 -13.82
CA THR A 293 6.70 23.33 -12.37
C THR A 293 6.14 22.05 -11.79
N ALA A 294 6.93 21.35 -10.96
CA ALA A 294 6.45 20.12 -10.32
C ALA A 294 5.16 20.43 -9.54
N ALA A 295 4.07 19.79 -9.89
CA ALA A 295 2.93 19.70 -9.00
C ALA A 295 3.44 19.09 -7.68
N LYS A 296 3.01 19.63 -6.55
CA LYS A 296 3.32 19.05 -5.25
C LYS A 296 2.49 17.77 -5.02
N ALA A 297 2.55 16.90 -6.00
CA ALA A 297 1.84 15.62 -6.02
C ALA A 297 2.71 14.55 -6.70
N GLN A 298 2.82 13.40 -6.07
CA GLN A 298 3.58 12.24 -6.54
C GLN A 298 2.64 11.04 -6.69
N MET A 299 2.98 10.14 -7.61
CA MET A 299 2.26 8.89 -7.79
C MET A 299 3.18 7.70 -7.50
N TYR A 300 2.68 6.78 -6.69
CA TYR A 300 3.32 5.51 -6.38
C TYR A 300 2.41 4.37 -6.79
N THR A 301 2.99 3.24 -7.19
CA THR A 301 2.23 2.09 -7.69
C THR A 301 2.63 0.81 -6.97
N ASP A 302 1.64 0.05 -6.56
CA ASP A 302 1.75 -1.31 -6.03
C ASP A 302 0.89 -2.22 -6.93
N ALA A 303 1.48 -2.66 -8.03
CA ALA A 303 0.78 -3.44 -9.06
C ALA A 303 0.37 -4.82 -8.55
N ASP A 304 1.12 -5.41 -7.63
CA ASP A 304 0.84 -6.73 -7.05
C ASP A 304 -0.45 -6.73 -6.24
N ASN A 305 -0.78 -5.60 -5.62
CA ASN A 305 -2.00 -5.41 -4.85
C ASN A 305 -3.07 -4.59 -5.58
N ASN A 306 -2.93 -4.37 -6.88
CA ASN A 306 -3.85 -3.55 -7.69
C ASN A 306 -4.12 -2.18 -7.06
N THR A 307 -3.08 -1.54 -6.54
CA THR A 307 -3.17 -0.29 -5.79
C THR A 307 -2.23 0.76 -6.37
N PHE A 308 -2.67 1.99 -6.41
CA PHE A 308 -1.77 3.13 -6.59
C PHE A 308 -2.14 4.24 -5.60
N PHE A 309 -1.17 5.09 -5.35
CA PHE A 309 -1.28 6.19 -4.40
C PHE A 309 -0.99 7.50 -5.12
N VAL A 310 -1.76 8.53 -4.81
CA VAL A 310 -1.44 9.91 -5.16
C VAL A 310 -1.22 10.67 -3.87
N VAL A 311 0.02 11.07 -3.63
CA VAL A 311 0.47 11.76 -2.42
C VAL A 311 0.60 13.24 -2.76
N ILE A 312 -0.03 14.09 -1.96
CA ILE A 312 -0.14 15.53 -2.21
C ILE A 312 0.29 16.28 -0.96
N ASP A 313 1.27 17.16 -1.12
CA ASP A 313 1.60 18.19 -0.13
C ASP A 313 0.52 19.28 -0.18
N SER A 314 -0.40 19.24 0.78
CA SER A 314 -1.55 20.14 0.81
C SER A 314 -1.15 21.59 1.05
N ALA A 315 -0.11 21.84 1.84
CA ALA A 315 0.34 23.20 2.18
C ALA A 315 0.89 23.95 0.96
N ASP A 316 1.59 23.23 0.10
CA ASP A 316 2.25 23.76 -1.09
C ASP A 316 1.49 23.42 -2.39
N ALA A 317 0.30 22.80 -2.29
CA ALA A 317 -0.48 22.36 -3.44
C ALA A 317 -0.82 23.53 -4.38
N THR A 318 -0.58 23.31 -5.66
CA THR A 318 -1.00 24.24 -6.69
C THR A 318 -2.49 24.09 -6.97
N THR A 319 -3.22 25.22 -7.01
CA THR A 319 -4.66 25.22 -7.23
C THR A 319 -5.06 26.26 -8.27
N THR A 320 -6.23 26.05 -8.89
CA THR A 320 -6.90 27.02 -9.75
C THR A 320 -8.08 27.65 -9.03
N ASN A 321 -8.46 28.86 -9.41
CA ASN A 321 -9.63 29.60 -8.90
C ASN A 321 -9.57 30.01 -7.43
N GLY A 322 -8.42 29.92 -6.78
CA GLY A 322 -8.24 30.32 -5.38
C GLY A 322 -7.16 29.54 -4.68
N SER A 323 -6.97 29.78 -3.41
CA SER A 323 -6.07 29.03 -2.52
C SER A 323 -6.90 28.11 -1.62
N LEU A 324 -6.29 27.01 -1.16
CA LEU A 324 -6.91 26.15 -0.15
C LEU A 324 -7.13 26.95 1.14
N GLU A 325 -8.30 26.81 1.73
CA GLU A 325 -8.67 27.46 2.98
C GLU A 325 -9.30 26.45 3.94
N LYS A 326 -9.13 26.72 5.22
CA LYS A 326 -9.74 25.95 6.30
C LYS A 326 -11.26 26.10 6.30
N GLY A 327 -11.98 24.99 6.51
CA GLY A 327 -13.44 24.94 6.51
C GLY A 327 -14.06 24.77 5.13
N GLN A 328 -13.27 24.44 4.13
CA GLN A 328 -13.75 24.13 2.78
C GLN A 328 -13.88 22.63 2.59
N ASP A 329 -14.94 22.22 1.91
CA ASP A 329 -15.23 20.82 1.58
C ASP A 329 -14.74 20.51 0.16
N TYR A 330 -14.12 19.35 0.00
CA TYR A 330 -13.54 18.86 -1.25
C TYR A 330 -14.02 17.46 -1.57
N LYS A 331 -14.06 17.15 -2.85
CA LYS A 331 -14.32 15.82 -3.39
C LYS A 331 -13.16 15.37 -4.25
N VAL A 332 -12.64 14.18 -3.96
CA VAL A 332 -11.77 13.43 -4.86
C VAL A 332 -12.66 12.58 -5.75
N LYS A 333 -12.42 12.64 -7.04
CA LYS A 333 -13.06 11.81 -8.05
C LYS A 333 -11.98 11.19 -8.92
N VAL A 334 -12.00 9.86 -9.06
CA VAL A 334 -11.15 9.08 -9.97
C VAL A 334 -12.06 8.30 -10.90
N TRP A 335 -11.79 8.34 -12.20
CA TRP A 335 -12.59 7.58 -13.16
C TRP A 335 -11.76 7.15 -14.36
N ILE A 336 -12.22 6.05 -14.96
CA ILE A 336 -11.71 5.55 -16.23
C ILE A 336 -12.78 5.82 -17.28
N ASP A 337 -12.42 6.52 -18.34
CA ASP A 337 -13.35 6.88 -19.42
C ASP A 337 -13.19 5.99 -20.67
N GLU A 338 -14.00 6.27 -21.69
CA GLU A 338 -14.04 5.57 -22.97
C GLU A 338 -12.72 5.57 -23.76
N TYR A 339 -11.73 6.36 -23.36
CA TYR A 339 -10.39 6.36 -23.97
C TYR A 339 -9.55 5.17 -23.49
N ASN A 340 -9.92 4.53 -22.37
CA ASN A 340 -9.34 3.26 -21.99
C ASN A 340 -9.97 2.14 -22.81
N PRO A 341 -9.18 1.30 -23.48
CA PRO A 341 -9.71 0.30 -24.42
C PRO A 341 -10.52 -0.83 -23.75
N TYR A 342 -10.45 -0.94 -22.44
CA TYR A 342 -11.19 -1.94 -21.65
C TYR A 342 -12.49 -1.40 -21.03
N VAL A 343 -12.88 -0.17 -21.36
CA VAL A 343 -14.10 0.46 -20.85
C VAL A 343 -15.04 0.74 -22.02
N ASP A 344 -16.27 0.27 -21.91
CA ASP A 344 -17.32 0.55 -22.88
C ASP A 344 -17.94 1.93 -22.64
N ASP A 345 -18.35 2.63 -23.69
CA ASP A 345 -18.93 3.97 -23.69
C ASP A 345 -20.12 4.13 -22.71
N ASP A 346 -20.84 3.04 -22.42
CA ASP A 346 -22.04 3.03 -21.58
C ASP A 346 -21.73 2.76 -20.08
N SER A 347 -20.48 2.51 -19.72
CA SER A 347 -20.07 2.04 -18.37
C SER A 347 -19.26 3.06 -17.55
N GLU A 348 -19.27 4.33 -17.92
CA GLU A 348 -18.50 5.37 -17.18
C GLU A 348 -18.82 5.40 -15.68
N SER A 349 -20.11 5.28 -15.30
CA SER A 349 -20.50 5.31 -13.88
C SER A 349 -19.99 4.11 -13.07
N ASP A 350 -19.73 2.98 -13.73
CA ASP A 350 -19.23 1.76 -13.07
C ASP A 350 -17.70 1.82 -12.84
N ASN A 351 -17.04 2.82 -13.47
CA ASN A 351 -15.61 3.05 -13.41
C ASN A 351 -15.25 4.35 -12.68
N GLU A 352 -16.15 4.84 -11.85
CA GLU A 352 -16.01 6.08 -11.09
C GLU A 352 -15.95 5.81 -9.59
N LEU A 353 -14.98 6.42 -8.92
CA LEU A 353 -14.79 6.39 -7.47
C LEU A 353 -14.80 7.81 -6.94
N GLU A 354 -15.55 8.06 -5.88
CA GLU A 354 -15.63 9.35 -5.22
C GLU A 354 -15.44 9.20 -3.71
N ILE A 355 -14.79 10.20 -3.09
CA ILE A 355 -14.67 10.34 -1.64
C ILE A 355 -14.57 11.83 -1.28
N GLU A 356 -15.16 12.22 -0.15
CA GLU A 356 -15.20 13.61 0.30
C GLU A 356 -14.34 13.83 1.55
N PHE A 357 -13.84 15.03 1.72
CA PHE A 357 -13.12 15.47 2.91
C PHE A 357 -13.22 16.97 3.09
N ASN A 358 -12.87 17.46 4.29
CA ASN A 358 -12.75 18.90 4.53
C ASN A 358 -11.39 19.25 5.13
N TYR A 359 -10.91 20.47 4.85
CA TYR A 359 -9.76 21.01 5.54
C TYR A 359 -10.16 21.72 6.83
N VAL A 360 -9.49 21.35 7.93
CA VAL A 360 -9.66 21.99 9.23
C VAL A 360 -8.43 22.83 9.60
N LYS A 361 -8.61 23.72 10.55
CA LYS A 361 -7.52 24.45 11.15
C LYS A 361 -6.66 23.49 11.98
N GLU A 362 -5.35 23.70 11.92
CA GLU A 362 -4.45 23.11 12.90
C GLU A 362 -4.81 23.61 14.28
N GLU A 363 -5.20 22.72 15.14
CA GLU A 363 -5.53 23.01 16.53
C GLU A 363 -5.01 21.90 17.44
N ALA A 364 -4.54 22.33 18.61
CA ALA A 364 -4.24 21.42 19.70
C ALA A 364 -4.97 21.93 20.95
N ASP A 365 -5.68 21.03 21.60
CA ASP A 365 -6.37 21.30 22.84
C ASP A 365 -5.61 20.68 24.01
N VAL A 366 -5.59 21.37 25.15
CA VAL A 366 -5.08 20.84 26.41
C VAL A 366 -6.23 20.20 27.16
N SER A 367 -6.03 18.97 27.64
CA SER A 367 -7.03 18.22 28.38
C SER A 367 -6.94 18.43 29.88
N GLY A 368 -8.05 18.21 30.58
CA GLY A 368 -8.08 18.24 32.05
C GLY A 368 -8.32 19.62 32.65
N LEU A 369 -8.85 20.54 31.84
CA LEU A 369 -9.21 21.89 32.28
C LEU A 369 -10.38 21.85 33.28
N ASP A 370 -10.40 22.79 34.22
CA ASP A 370 -11.49 22.98 35.15
C ASP A 370 -12.65 23.84 34.54
N ALA A 371 -13.59 24.28 35.38
CA ALA A 371 -14.75 25.05 34.90
C ALA A 371 -14.44 26.51 34.50
N ASP A 372 -13.27 26.98 34.82
CA ASP A 372 -12.76 28.32 34.48
C ASP A 372 -11.76 28.25 33.31
N ASP A 373 -11.65 27.06 32.65
CA ASP A 373 -10.71 26.71 31.58
C ASP A 373 -9.23 26.72 32.00
N ASP A 374 -8.94 26.55 33.30
CA ASP A 374 -7.60 26.48 33.85
C ASP A 374 -7.13 25.03 34.04
N LEU A 375 -5.84 24.77 33.82
CA LEU A 375 -5.21 23.48 34.13
C LEU A 375 -4.63 23.50 35.56
N ARG A 376 -5.01 22.49 36.36
CA ARG A 376 -4.40 22.29 37.69
C ARG A 376 -3.44 21.14 37.69
N ILE A 377 -2.16 21.40 38.00
CA ILE A 377 -1.10 20.40 37.95
C ILE A 377 -0.32 20.32 39.24
N GLN A 378 0.05 19.09 39.64
CA GLN A 378 0.98 18.90 40.75
C GLN A 378 2.42 19.11 40.27
N PRO A 379 3.22 19.96 40.92
CA PRO A 379 4.59 20.20 40.52
C PRO A 379 5.50 19.06 40.99
N GLU A 380 5.68 18.08 40.13
CA GLU A 380 6.50 16.89 40.36
C GLU A 380 7.62 16.77 39.31
N ALA A 381 8.56 15.81 39.50
CA ALA A 381 9.62 15.51 38.54
C ALA A 381 9.10 14.90 37.23
N ALA A 382 7.85 14.44 37.23
CA ALA A 382 7.19 13.87 36.07
C ALA A 382 5.72 14.34 35.94
N SER A 383 5.52 15.64 35.92
CA SER A 383 4.22 16.27 35.72
C SER A 383 3.77 16.08 34.28
N VAL A 384 2.57 15.57 34.04
CA VAL A 384 2.06 15.24 32.72
C VAL A 384 1.05 16.29 32.27
N ILE A 385 1.28 16.82 31.07
CA ILE A 385 0.31 17.64 30.33
C ILE A 385 -0.05 16.87 29.06
N SER A 386 -1.33 16.75 28.77
CA SER A 386 -1.83 16.00 27.64
C SER A 386 -2.99 16.71 26.95
N GLY A 387 -3.31 16.28 25.74
CA GLY A 387 -4.38 16.87 24.98
C GLY A 387 -4.71 16.11 23.71
N THR A 388 -5.41 16.77 22.81
CA THR A 388 -5.70 16.28 21.46
C THR A 388 -5.20 17.25 20.41
N ALA A 389 -4.95 16.76 19.20
CA ALA A 389 -4.56 17.61 18.08
C ALA A 389 -5.30 17.17 16.80
N SER A 390 -5.60 18.14 15.94
CA SER A 390 -6.24 17.90 14.63
C SER A 390 -5.28 17.44 13.55
N VAL A 391 -3.97 17.57 13.78
CA VAL A 391 -2.90 17.18 12.85
C VAL A 391 -2.71 15.67 12.79
N ALA A 392 -2.03 15.18 11.76
CA ALA A 392 -1.81 13.75 11.54
C ALA A 392 -1.07 13.09 12.72
N PRO A 393 -1.43 11.85 13.09
CA PRO A 393 -0.64 11.03 14.00
C PRO A 393 0.82 10.92 13.52
N GLY A 394 1.76 10.90 14.49
CA GLY A 394 3.19 10.95 14.20
C GLY A 394 3.76 12.36 14.12
N THR A 395 2.91 13.41 14.02
CA THR A 395 3.38 14.80 14.04
C THR A 395 4.05 15.12 15.38
N GLU A 396 5.27 15.64 15.35
CA GLU A 396 5.97 16.14 16.54
C GLU A 396 5.43 17.52 16.91
N LEU A 397 4.92 17.64 18.14
CA LEU A 397 4.49 18.88 18.76
C LEU A 397 5.53 19.35 19.76
N SER A 398 5.63 20.67 19.92
CA SER A 398 6.45 21.31 20.94
C SER A 398 5.55 21.92 22.01
N VAL A 399 5.48 21.30 23.18
CA VAL A 399 4.69 21.80 24.32
C VAL A 399 5.60 22.70 25.17
N ARG A 400 5.14 23.93 25.40
CA ARG A 400 5.91 24.95 26.10
C ARG A 400 5.15 25.43 27.33
N VAL A 401 5.79 25.35 28.49
CA VAL A 401 5.30 25.95 29.74
C VAL A 401 6.15 27.14 30.11
N ARG A 402 5.50 28.28 30.49
CA ARG A 402 6.19 29.55 30.74
C ARG A 402 5.57 30.29 31.90
N ASN A 403 6.43 30.76 32.82
CA ASN A 403 6.11 31.76 33.83
C ASN A 403 6.91 33.04 33.55
N THR A 404 6.23 34.18 33.57
CA THR A 404 6.83 35.53 33.41
C THR A 404 6.76 36.35 34.69
N GLY A 405 6.26 35.77 35.80
CA GLY A 405 6.12 36.42 37.11
C GLY A 405 7.43 36.53 37.88
N ASP A 406 7.33 36.47 39.24
CA ASP A 406 8.44 36.73 40.15
C ASP A 406 9.58 35.70 40.04
N ASP A 407 9.27 34.43 39.72
CA ASP A 407 10.23 33.35 39.48
C ASP A 407 10.08 32.83 38.02
N PRO A 408 10.66 33.53 37.03
CA PRO A 408 10.43 33.26 35.63
C PRO A 408 11.11 31.96 35.17
N PHE A 409 10.39 31.12 34.46
CA PHE A 409 10.92 29.92 33.80
C PHE A 409 10.33 29.69 32.41
N LEU A 410 11.05 28.93 31.61
CA LEU A 410 10.61 28.42 30.32
C LEU A 410 11.11 26.99 30.20
N LYS A 411 10.16 26.03 30.06
CA LYS A 411 10.48 24.62 29.81
C LYS A 411 9.74 24.19 28.56
N THR A 412 10.39 23.39 27.74
CA THR A 412 9.82 22.87 26.48
C THR A 412 10.04 21.36 26.40
N GLN A 413 9.04 20.64 25.98
CA GLN A 413 9.09 19.18 25.72
C GLN A 413 8.48 18.89 24.37
N THR A 414 8.96 17.85 23.70
CA THR A 414 8.32 17.33 22.50
C THR A 414 7.31 16.25 22.86
N ALA A 415 6.29 16.12 22.04
CA ALA A 415 5.26 15.10 22.14
C ALA A 415 4.79 14.72 20.73
N ASP A 416 4.77 13.43 20.45
CA ASP A 416 4.20 12.93 19.19
C ASP A 416 2.69 12.75 19.31
N VAL A 417 1.97 13.06 18.26
CA VAL A 417 0.54 12.79 18.17
C VAL A 417 0.33 11.31 17.99
N ALA A 418 -0.41 10.68 18.89
CA ALA A 418 -0.73 9.27 18.83
C ALA A 418 -1.80 8.97 17.76
N SER A 419 -1.98 7.68 17.41
CA SER A 419 -2.95 7.24 16.39
C SER A 419 -4.42 7.60 16.68
N ASP A 420 -4.75 7.93 17.93
CA ASP A 420 -6.09 8.40 18.35
C ASP A 420 -6.20 9.94 18.40
N GLY A 421 -5.18 10.66 17.93
CA GLY A 421 -5.12 12.12 17.94
C GLY A 421 -4.73 12.72 19.30
N THR A 422 -4.37 11.91 20.29
CA THR A 422 -3.92 12.40 21.59
C THR A 422 -2.41 12.69 21.60
N TRP A 423 -1.98 13.60 22.46
CA TRP A 423 -0.56 13.86 22.72
C TRP A 423 -0.29 13.95 24.22
N THR A 424 0.94 13.69 24.62
CA THR A 424 1.36 13.72 26.03
C THR A 424 2.79 14.23 26.16
N ALA A 425 2.99 15.25 27.00
CA ALA A 425 4.29 15.80 27.33
C ALA A 425 4.56 15.66 28.84
N THR A 426 5.77 15.27 29.20
CA THR A 426 6.18 15.11 30.61
C THR A 426 7.21 16.14 30.98
N PHE A 427 6.93 16.92 32.03
CA PHE A 427 7.78 18.01 32.52
C PHE A 427 8.33 17.71 33.91
N ASP A 428 9.58 18.06 34.15
CA ASP A 428 10.09 18.20 35.51
C ASP A 428 9.70 19.59 36.04
N LEU A 429 8.69 19.64 36.91
CA LEU A 429 8.19 20.83 37.59
C LEU A 429 8.52 20.81 39.09
N SER A 430 9.40 19.92 39.55
CA SER A 430 9.74 19.77 40.98
C SER A 430 10.37 21.02 41.62
N ASP A 431 10.85 21.94 40.79
CA ASP A 431 11.40 23.26 41.19
C ASP A 431 10.35 24.38 41.18
N VAL A 432 9.09 24.08 40.88
CA VAL A 432 7.99 25.06 40.85
C VAL A 432 7.22 25.01 42.18
N ASP A 433 7.09 26.16 42.83
CA ASP A 433 6.36 26.24 44.10
C ASP A 433 4.83 26.11 43.89
N VAL A 434 4.18 25.47 44.85
CA VAL A 434 2.72 25.40 44.91
C VAL A 434 2.11 26.80 45.00
N GLY A 435 1.11 27.08 44.16
CA GLY A 435 0.48 28.40 44.01
C GLY A 435 1.15 29.26 42.93
N THR A 436 2.14 28.74 42.23
CA THR A 436 2.71 29.42 41.05
C THR A 436 1.72 29.31 39.87
N GLU A 437 1.43 30.44 39.26
CA GLU A 437 0.68 30.55 38.00
C GLU A 437 1.65 30.62 36.83
N PHE A 438 1.37 29.86 35.76
CA PHE A 438 2.13 29.85 34.53
C PHE A 438 1.23 29.49 33.37
N SER A 439 1.71 29.54 32.14
CA SER A 439 0.89 29.17 30.96
C SER A 439 1.49 28.00 30.20
N VAL A 440 0.64 27.29 29.48
CA VAL A 440 1.02 26.28 28.49
C VAL A 440 0.51 26.64 27.11
N VAL A 441 1.35 26.44 26.10
CA VAL A 441 1.01 26.54 24.68
C VAL A 441 1.59 25.35 23.92
N VAL A 442 0.89 24.92 22.86
CA VAL A 442 1.33 23.86 21.96
C VAL A 442 1.69 24.47 20.61
N LEU A 443 2.84 24.06 20.08
CA LEU A 443 3.36 24.55 18.81
C LEU A 443 3.64 23.39 17.86
N ARG A 444 3.45 23.63 16.56
CA ARG A 444 3.94 22.80 15.47
C ARG A 444 4.91 23.63 14.61
N GLY A 445 6.10 23.11 14.33
CA GLY A 445 7.09 23.84 13.52
C GLY A 445 7.47 25.25 14.04
N GLY A 446 7.20 25.54 15.33
CA GLY A 446 7.40 26.86 15.94
C GLY A 446 6.20 27.80 15.89
N THR A 447 5.11 27.42 15.21
CA THR A 447 3.83 28.15 15.18
C THR A 447 2.92 27.66 16.30
N GLU A 448 2.29 28.57 17.04
CA GLU A 448 1.31 28.22 18.08
C GLU A 448 0.02 27.72 17.42
N ILE A 449 -0.39 26.50 17.80
CA ILE A 449 -1.61 25.83 17.30
C ILE A 449 -2.64 25.59 18.42
N SER A 450 -2.36 25.99 19.67
CA SER A 450 -3.33 26.00 20.76
C SER A 450 -3.59 27.42 21.24
N ASP A 451 -4.70 27.61 21.92
CA ASP A 451 -4.87 28.77 22.79
C ASP A 451 -3.89 28.67 23.97
N GLU A 452 -3.51 29.82 24.55
CA GLU A 452 -2.72 29.85 25.77
C GLU A 452 -3.61 29.44 26.94
N VAL A 453 -3.24 28.36 27.65
CA VAL A 453 -3.99 27.85 28.81
C VAL A 453 -3.28 28.24 30.09
N ASP A 454 -4.01 28.84 31.02
CA ASP A 454 -3.50 29.15 32.34
C ASP A 454 -3.39 27.90 33.21
N VAL A 455 -2.28 27.80 33.96
CA VAL A 455 -1.95 26.64 34.78
C VAL A 455 -1.65 27.10 36.21
N GLU A 456 -2.28 26.45 37.20
CA GLU A 456 -1.98 26.64 38.62
C GLU A 456 -1.27 25.40 39.18
N ALA A 457 -0.11 25.60 39.79
CA ALA A 457 0.59 24.56 40.54
C ALA A 457 -0.14 24.29 41.86
N VAL A 458 -0.74 23.12 42.02
CA VAL A 458 -1.55 22.77 43.19
C VAL A 458 -0.86 21.73 44.09
N ALA A 459 -1.12 21.78 45.38
CA ALA A 459 -0.62 20.76 46.31
C ALA A 459 -1.32 19.40 46.03
N ASP A 460 -0.60 18.29 46.26
CA ASP A 460 -1.19 16.97 46.28
C ASP A 460 -2.33 16.91 47.33
N THR A 461 -3.55 17.00 46.90
CA THR A 461 -4.71 16.64 47.74
C THR A 461 -4.83 15.13 47.73
N ALA A 462 -3.98 14.46 48.53
CA ALA A 462 -4.08 13.03 48.72
C ALA A 462 -5.47 12.70 49.26
N THR A 463 -6.39 12.36 48.37
CA THR A 463 -7.65 11.75 48.76
C THR A 463 -7.32 10.43 49.46
N PRO A 464 -7.71 10.20 50.71
CA PRO A 464 -7.37 8.97 51.42
C PRO A 464 -7.85 7.78 50.58
N THR A 465 -6.91 6.91 50.26
CA THR A 465 -7.15 5.67 49.52
C THR A 465 -8.20 4.86 50.30
N ALA A 466 -9.43 4.84 49.82
CA ALA A 466 -10.40 3.90 50.33
C ALA A 466 -9.93 2.50 49.92
N GLU A 467 -9.66 1.64 50.93
CA GLU A 467 -9.34 0.23 50.64
C GLU A 467 -10.50 -0.39 49.82
N PRO A 468 -10.17 -1.15 48.78
CA PRO A 468 -11.20 -1.77 47.93
C PRO A 468 -12.08 -2.70 48.78
N LYS A 469 -13.34 -2.39 48.86
CA LYS A 469 -14.33 -3.22 49.57
C LYS A 469 -14.71 -4.40 48.64
N ILE A 470 -14.17 -5.57 48.94
CA ILE A 470 -14.53 -6.80 48.26
C ILE A 470 -15.91 -7.24 48.76
N VAL A 471 -16.92 -7.14 47.93
CA VAL A 471 -18.26 -7.67 48.21
C VAL A 471 -18.41 -9.02 47.51
N THR A 472 -18.30 -10.10 48.29
CA THR A 472 -18.58 -11.45 47.77
C THR A 472 -20.07 -11.74 47.89
N ARG A 473 -20.74 -11.90 46.78
CA ARG A 473 -22.14 -12.36 46.73
C ARG A 473 -22.16 -13.81 46.28
N THR A 474 -22.65 -14.68 47.16
CA THR A 474 -22.92 -16.09 46.81
C THR A 474 -24.34 -16.21 46.30
N ILE A 475 -24.55 -16.65 45.08
CA ILE A 475 -25.85 -16.93 44.51
C ILE A 475 -26.01 -18.45 44.41
N GLU A 476 -26.94 -19.00 45.15
CA GLU A 476 -27.33 -20.41 45.02
C GLU A 476 -28.34 -20.55 43.86
N VAL A 477 -27.90 -21.20 42.78
CA VAL A 477 -28.80 -21.53 41.67
C VAL A 477 -29.27 -22.99 41.81
N ILE A 478 -30.51 -23.15 42.29
CA ILE A 478 -31.16 -24.47 42.36
C ILE A 478 -31.79 -24.75 40.98
N ARG A 479 -31.14 -25.55 40.15
CA ARG A 479 -31.77 -26.19 38.99
C ARG A 479 -31.96 -27.67 39.30
N GLY A 480 -33.16 -28.16 39.07
CA GLY A 480 -33.73 -29.48 39.28
C GLY A 480 -32.92 -30.75 38.96
N THR A 481 -31.69 -30.83 39.40
CA THR A 481 -30.83 -32.02 39.42
C THR A 481 -30.28 -32.20 40.86
N PRO A 482 -30.05 -33.42 41.31
CA PRO A 482 -29.85 -33.74 42.73
C PRO A 482 -28.49 -33.34 43.35
N THR A 483 -27.71 -32.49 42.69
CA THR A 483 -26.48 -31.97 43.29
C THR A 483 -26.41 -30.45 43.09
N PRO A 484 -26.48 -29.64 44.14
CA PRO A 484 -26.32 -28.20 44.06
C PRO A 484 -24.88 -27.85 43.68
N GLN A 485 -24.73 -27.03 42.65
CA GLN A 485 -23.46 -26.41 42.31
C GLN A 485 -23.46 -24.94 42.77
N THR A 486 -22.51 -24.58 43.59
CA THR A 486 -22.29 -23.21 44.04
C THR A 486 -21.44 -22.48 42.99
N ILE A 487 -22.02 -21.45 42.37
CA ILE A 487 -21.28 -20.53 41.51
C ILE A 487 -20.90 -19.31 42.34
N VAL A 488 -19.60 -19.07 42.48
CA VAL A 488 -19.09 -17.85 43.12
C VAL A 488 -18.84 -16.82 42.03
N GLU A 489 -19.67 -15.79 42.00
CA GLU A 489 -19.43 -14.61 41.16
C GLU A 489 -18.70 -13.58 42.02
N VAL A 490 -17.45 -13.28 41.63
CA VAL A 490 -16.66 -12.23 42.27
C VAL A 490 -16.80 -10.96 41.45
N GLN A 491 -17.57 -10.01 41.98
CA GLN A 491 -17.69 -8.68 41.39
C GLN A 491 -16.71 -7.76 42.13
N VAL A 492 -15.69 -7.29 41.43
CA VAL A 492 -14.76 -6.28 41.94
C VAL A 492 -15.31 -4.92 41.53
N GLU A 493 -15.84 -4.16 42.48
CA GLU A 493 -16.20 -2.77 42.24
C GLU A 493 -14.98 -1.90 42.52
N VAL A 494 -14.34 -1.41 41.45
CA VAL A 494 -13.27 -0.43 41.54
C VAL A 494 -13.92 0.96 41.55
N GLN A 495 -13.87 1.66 42.66
CA GLN A 495 -14.23 3.08 42.66
C GLN A 495 -13.17 3.85 41.90
N GLU A 496 -13.59 4.57 40.88
CA GLU A 496 -12.75 5.37 40.02
C GLU A 496 -11.91 6.36 40.84
N ARG A 497 -10.64 6.27 40.67
CA ARG A 497 -9.69 7.33 41.01
C ARG A 497 -9.24 7.90 39.68
N THR A 498 -9.38 9.21 39.51
CA THR A 498 -8.86 9.93 38.36
C THR A 498 -7.34 9.90 38.41
N VAL A 499 -6.76 8.84 37.93
CA VAL A 499 -5.36 8.74 37.49
C VAL A 499 -5.42 7.74 36.33
N VAL A 500 -4.85 8.13 35.22
CA VAL A 500 -4.73 7.29 34.03
C VAL A 500 -4.06 5.97 34.40
N ILE A 501 -4.87 4.95 34.64
CA ILE A 501 -4.42 3.56 34.73
C ILE A 501 -5.36 2.77 33.84
N GLU A 502 -4.78 2.04 32.90
CA GLU A 502 -5.45 1.14 31.99
C GLU A 502 -6.62 0.39 32.65
N LYS A 503 -7.79 0.56 32.07
CA LYS A 503 -8.99 -0.16 32.48
C LYS A 503 -8.92 -1.59 31.97
N VAL A 504 -8.40 -2.50 32.77
CA VAL A 504 -8.55 -3.94 32.51
C VAL A 504 -9.92 -4.34 33.02
N ILE A 505 -10.88 -4.48 32.12
CA ILE A 505 -12.17 -5.11 32.40
C ILE A 505 -12.05 -6.58 32.05
N GLU A 506 -11.77 -7.43 33.01
CA GLU A 506 -11.97 -8.87 32.85
C GLU A 506 -13.41 -9.25 33.17
N ASN A 507 -14.24 -9.30 32.15
CA ASN A 507 -15.51 -10.01 32.23
C ASN A 507 -15.27 -11.49 31.93
N VAL A 508 -14.97 -12.29 32.94
CA VAL A 508 -14.91 -13.74 32.77
C VAL A 508 -16.35 -14.26 32.70
N ARG A 509 -16.88 -14.45 31.52
CA ARG A 509 -18.17 -15.12 31.30
C ARG A 509 -17.94 -16.59 31.08
N THR A 510 -18.23 -17.42 32.03
CA THR A 510 -18.22 -18.88 31.86
C THR A 510 -19.46 -19.30 31.06
N VAL A 511 -19.23 -19.71 29.80
CA VAL A 511 -20.28 -20.31 28.98
C VAL A 511 -20.25 -21.81 29.18
N GLN A 512 -21.30 -22.37 29.74
CA GLN A 512 -21.45 -23.82 29.83
C GLN A 512 -21.88 -24.38 28.47
N VAL A 513 -20.97 -25.11 27.80
CA VAL A 513 -21.28 -25.84 26.58
C VAL A 513 -21.85 -27.20 26.96
N THR A 514 -23.12 -27.44 26.63
CA THR A 514 -23.72 -28.78 26.75
C THR A 514 -23.20 -29.65 25.62
N PRO A 515 -22.58 -30.79 25.87
CA PRO A 515 -22.10 -31.65 24.79
C PRO A 515 -23.27 -32.29 24.06
N THR A 516 -23.30 -32.15 22.74
CA THR A 516 -24.19 -32.91 21.85
C THR A 516 -23.71 -34.36 21.82
N PRO A 517 -24.56 -35.36 21.94
CA PRO A 517 -24.13 -36.76 21.90
C PRO A 517 -23.63 -37.10 20.50
N GLY A 518 -22.33 -37.41 20.37
CA GLY A 518 -21.76 -37.93 19.13
C GLY A 518 -20.40 -37.41 18.68
N GLN A 519 -19.77 -36.46 19.40
CA GLN A 519 -18.39 -36.07 19.09
C GLN A 519 -17.40 -36.59 20.13
N PRO A 520 -16.21 -37.09 19.71
CA PRO A 520 -15.14 -37.50 20.65
C PRO A 520 -14.64 -36.25 21.37
N GLY A 521 -14.82 -36.23 22.72
CA GLY A 521 -14.57 -35.08 23.54
C GLY A 521 -13.08 -34.76 23.71
N PHE A 522 -12.70 -33.54 23.41
CA PHE A 522 -11.58 -32.89 24.08
C PHE A 522 -12.09 -32.49 25.48
N GLY A 523 -11.50 -33.08 26.52
CA GLY A 523 -11.97 -32.88 27.89
C GLY A 523 -11.89 -31.41 28.32
N LEU A 524 -12.88 -30.99 29.10
CA LEU A 524 -13.08 -29.64 29.65
C LEU A 524 -11.80 -29.06 30.30
N ALA A 525 -10.92 -29.91 30.81
CA ALA A 525 -9.64 -29.54 31.41
C ALA A 525 -8.64 -28.90 30.39
N ILE A 526 -8.68 -29.30 29.11
CA ILE A 526 -7.77 -28.79 28.09
C ILE A 526 -8.22 -27.38 27.63
N ALA A 527 -9.52 -27.13 27.57
CA ALA A 527 -10.05 -25.82 27.20
C ALA A 527 -9.75 -24.76 28.27
N VAL A 528 -9.81 -25.11 29.56
CA VAL A 528 -9.47 -24.21 30.67
C VAL A 528 -7.97 -23.91 30.70
N VAL A 529 -7.13 -24.91 30.42
CA VAL A 529 -5.66 -24.73 30.38
C VAL A 529 -5.26 -23.85 29.17
N ALA A 530 -5.92 -24.00 28.02
CA ALA A 530 -5.66 -23.16 26.84
C ALA A 530 -6.07 -21.70 27.07
N LEU A 531 -7.20 -21.47 27.76
CA LEU A 531 -7.65 -20.10 28.12
C LEU A 531 -6.74 -19.44 29.16
N LEU A 532 -6.27 -20.19 30.16
CA LEU A 532 -5.30 -19.71 31.15
C LEU A 532 -3.93 -19.42 30.52
N ALA A 533 -3.50 -20.23 29.56
CA ALA A 533 -2.24 -20.01 28.85
C ALA A 533 -2.33 -18.76 27.94
N ALA A 534 -3.46 -18.53 27.30
CA ALA A 534 -3.70 -17.33 26.48
C ALA A 534 -3.73 -16.04 27.34
N ALA A 535 -4.38 -16.09 28.50
CA ALA A 535 -4.40 -14.98 29.46
C ALA A 535 -3.01 -14.68 30.03
N LEU A 536 -2.22 -15.71 30.35
CA LEU A 536 -0.83 -15.55 30.84
C LEU A 536 0.13 -15.01 29.77
N LEU A 537 -0.10 -15.36 28.48
CA LEU A 537 0.66 -14.84 27.35
C LEU A 537 0.31 -13.36 27.08
N ALA A 538 -0.95 -12.98 27.25
CA ALA A 538 -1.39 -11.59 27.11
C ALA A 538 -0.79 -10.68 28.20
N VAL A 539 -0.72 -11.17 29.44
CA VAL A 539 -0.10 -10.45 30.56
C VAL A 539 1.43 -10.33 30.39
N ARG A 540 2.08 -11.34 29.80
CA ARG A 540 3.53 -11.33 29.60
C ARG A 540 4.02 -10.47 28.42
N ARG A 541 3.11 -10.06 27.54
CA ARG A 541 3.38 -9.14 26.42
C ARG A 541 3.27 -7.66 26.81
N LYS A 542 2.76 -7.37 27.99
CA LYS A 542 2.58 -5.99 28.53
C LYS A 542 3.47 -5.70 29.76
N ALA A 543 4.48 -6.52 30.05
CA ALA A 543 5.48 -6.29 31.07
C ALA A 543 6.86 -6.05 30.43
#